data_ea5cc1cf7448eb82f08ecdcbe3065485
#
_entry.id   ea5cc1cf7448eb82f08ecdcbe3065485
#
_cell.length_a   1.000
_cell.length_b   1.000
_cell.length_c   1.000
_cell.angle_alpha   90.00
_cell.angle_beta   90.00
_cell.angle_gamma   90.00
#
_symmetry.space_group_name_H-M   'P 1'
#
loop_
_entity.id
_entity.type
_entity.pdbx_description
1 polymer ?
#
loop_
_entity_poly.entity_id
_entity_poly.type
_entity_poly.pdbx_seq_one_letter_code
_entity_poly.pdbx_strand_id
1 'polypeptide(L)'
;MNLRRLFGVSVLGLAALLGLSAHAAPKKTFDVCWTIYAGWMPWDYAQASGIVSKWAKKYGIEIKVTQLNDYVESINQYTAGKFDGCTMTNMDALTIPAAGGVDSTALIVGDYSSGNDGIVLKGAGKTVKDLKGLDVNLVELSVSHYLLARGLQSAGLSEKDVKVVNTSDADIVAAFATSQVKAAVAWNPQLSEIKAAPGTSLVFDSSKIPGEILDLMVVNTQTLKDNPAFGKALTGAWYEVMALMKAKNAAALTHMAKASGTDLPGYEAQLKTTAMYYTAADASKFTTSAELPAIMKRVSQFSFEKGLLGDGAKSADAIGVAFPGGKVNGNAKNVKLRFDATYMQQAAEGKL
;
A
#
# COMPACT_ATOMS: atom_id res chain seq x y z
N MET A 1 -48.05 25.77 -74.85
CA MET A 1 -47.36 24.64 -75.51
C MET A 1 -45.89 24.89 -75.43
N ASN A 2 -45.11 23.92 -75.07
CA ASN A 2 -43.68 23.82 -74.84
C ASN A 2 -43.12 24.00 -73.43
N LEU A 3 -43.09 22.82 -72.80
CA LEU A 3 -42.38 22.48 -71.57
C LEU A 3 -40.87 22.58 -71.81
N ARG A 4 -40.07 23.32 -70.99
CA ARG A 4 -38.61 23.19 -70.89
C ARG A 4 -38.30 22.70 -69.47
N ARG A 5 -37.85 21.47 -69.40
CA ARG A 5 -37.30 20.85 -68.20
C ARG A 5 -35.89 21.42 -67.92
N LEU A 6 -35.67 22.01 -66.75
CA LEU A 6 -34.36 22.30 -66.24
C LEU A 6 -33.92 21.17 -65.29
N PHE A 7 -32.84 20.46 -65.64
CA PHE A 7 -32.15 19.53 -64.78
C PHE A 7 -31.24 20.30 -63.83
N GLY A 8 -31.53 20.28 -62.55
CA GLY A 8 -30.64 20.74 -61.51
C GLY A 8 -29.70 19.60 -61.05
N VAL A 9 -28.39 19.80 -61.28
CA VAL A 9 -27.36 18.89 -60.77
C VAL A 9 -27.06 19.29 -59.32
N SER A 10 -27.47 18.45 -58.37
CA SER A 10 -27.07 18.59 -56.96
C SER A 10 -25.71 17.95 -56.74
N VAL A 11 -24.70 18.77 -56.52
CA VAL A 11 -23.39 18.31 -56.06
C VAL A 11 -23.47 18.08 -54.55
N LEU A 12 -23.56 16.81 -54.13
CA LEU A 12 -23.36 16.42 -52.73
C LEU A 12 -21.87 16.48 -52.41
N GLY A 13 -21.49 17.55 -51.69
CA GLY A 13 -20.16 17.64 -51.09
C GLY A 13 -20.04 16.68 -49.90
N LEU A 14 -19.27 15.61 -50.09
CA LEU A 14 -18.89 14.66 -49.03
C LEU A 14 -17.84 15.34 -48.12
N ALA A 15 -18.27 16.02 -47.05
CA ALA A 15 -17.40 16.51 -46.01
C ALA A 15 -16.86 15.31 -45.21
N ALA A 16 -15.62 14.87 -45.52
CA ALA A 16 -14.87 13.93 -44.68
C ALA A 16 -14.57 14.58 -43.35
N LEU A 17 -15.35 14.27 -42.30
CA LEU A 17 -15.04 14.56 -40.93
C LEU A 17 -13.84 13.68 -40.52
N LEU A 18 -12.64 14.23 -40.69
CA LEU A 18 -11.44 13.72 -40.04
C LEU A 18 -11.63 13.93 -38.54
N GLY A 19 -12.08 12.89 -37.84
CA GLY A 19 -12.11 12.83 -36.41
C GLY A 19 -10.70 12.94 -35.87
N LEU A 20 -10.24 14.15 -35.60
CA LEU A 20 -9.07 14.41 -34.77
C LEU A 20 -9.43 13.85 -33.37
N SER A 21 -8.92 12.66 -33.06
CA SER A 21 -8.90 12.18 -31.69
C SER A 21 -8.10 13.22 -30.89
N ALA A 22 -8.81 14.09 -30.20
CA ALA A 22 -8.18 15.00 -29.24
C ALA A 22 -7.54 14.14 -28.16
N HIS A 23 -6.25 13.84 -28.30
CA HIS A 23 -5.47 13.30 -27.21
C HIS A 23 -5.47 14.40 -26.13
N ALA A 24 -6.09 14.11 -24.99
CA ALA A 24 -5.98 15.00 -23.84
C ALA A 24 -4.49 15.25 -23.58
N ALA A 25 -4.14 16.52 -23.28
CA ALA A 25 -2.77 16.85 -22.93
C ALA A 25 -2.28 15.94 -21.79
N PRO A 26 -1.04 15.45 -21.82
CA PRO A 26 -0.52 14.58 -20.80
C PRO A 26 -0.70 15.22 -19.41
N LYS A 27 -1.20 14.46 -18.45
CA LYS A 27 -1.32 14.90 -17.05
C LYS A 27 0.05 15.32 -16.54
N LYS A 28 0.14 16.48 -15.90
CA LYS A 28 1.42 17.02 -15.40
C LYS A 28 1.49 17.12 -13.88
N THR A 29 0.37 17.04 -13.19
CA THR A 29 0.28 17.15 -11.73
C THR A 29 -0.29 15.86 -11.17
N PHE A 30 0.38 15.29 -10.17
CA PHE A 30 0.02 14.02 -9.55
C PHE A 30 -0.05 14.18 -8.04
N ASP A 31 -1.07 13.59 -7.43
CA ASP A 31 -1.27 13.57 -5.99
C ASP A 31 -1.08 12.15 -5.47
N VAL A 32 -0.28 12.01 -4.41
CA VAL A 32 0.04 10.73 -3.76
C VAL A 32 -0.27 10.83 -2.28
N CYS A 33 -0.90 9.80 -1.71
CA CYS A 33 -1.16 9.74 -0.26
C CYS A 33 -0.29 8.70 0.45
N TRP A 34 -0.10 8.93 1.75
CA TRP A 34 0.53 8.02 2.68
C TRP A 34 -0.02 8.24 4.09
N THR A 35 0.16 7.27 4.97
CA THR A 35 -0.23 7.36 6.38
C THR A 35 0.94 7.02 7.30
N ILE A 36 0.82 7.30 8.59
CA ILE A 36 1.89 7.08 9.56
C ILE A 36 2.15 5.59 9.77
N TYR A 37 3.32 5.17 9.33
CA TYR A 37 3.93 3.86 9.53
C TYR A 37 5.45 4.03 9.45
N ALA A 38 6.19 3.34 10.30
CA ALA A 38 7.65 3.54 10.39
C ALA A 38 8.37 3.39 9.04
N GLY A 39 7.95 2.43 8.20
CA GLY A 39 8.50 2.18 6.87
C GLY A 39 8.06 3.20 5.81
N TRP A 40 7.02 4.01 6.05
CA TRP A 40 6.54 5.04 5.11
C TRP A 40 6.97 6.46 5.47
N MET A 41 7.58 6.68 6.64
CA MET A 41 8.14 7.99 7.03
C MET A 41 9.12 8.59 5.99
N PRO A 42 9.82 7.80 5.15
CA PRO A 42 10.61 8.34 4.05
C PRO A 42 9.83 9.26 3.11
N TRP A 43 8.52 9.07 2.93
CA TRP A 43 7.70 9.94 2.08
C TRP A 43 7.53 11.33 2.66
N ASP A 44 7.41 11.44 4.00
CA ASP A 44 7.40 12.73 4.68
C ASP A 44 8.69 13.51 4.42
N TYR A 45 9.82 12.84 4.66
CA TYR A 45 11.13 13.45 4.41
C TYR A 45 11.35 13.80 2.93
N ALA A 46 10.96 12.93 2.01
CA ALA A 46 11.08 13.17 0.56
C ALA A 46 10.32 14.43 0.12
N GLN A 47 9.12 14.64 0.69
CA GLN A 47 8.31 15.83 0.43
C GLN A 47 8.95 17.07 1.09
N ALA A 48 9.26 17.01 2.37
CA ALA A 48 9.77 18.14 3.16
C ALA A 48 11.15 18.63 2.69
N SER A 49 12.05 17.71 2.30
CA SER A 49 13.39 18.02 1.80
C SER A 49 13.43 18.49 0.34
N GLY A 50 12.30 18.44 -0.38
CA GLY A 50 12.23 18.79 -1.80
C GLY A 50 12.73 17.71 -2.75
N ILE A 51 13.05 16.49 -2.26
CA ILE A 51 13.50 15.36 -3.10
C ILE A 51 12.41 14.99 -4.11
N VAL A 52 11.12 14.92 -3.68
CA VAL A 52 9.99 14.68 -4.59
C VAL A 52 9.95 15.72 -5.70
N SER A 53 10.04 17.01 -5.33
CA SER A 53 10.02 18.12 -6.30
C SER A 53 11.22 18.08 -7.28
N LYS A 54 12.40 17.70 -6.79
CA LYS A 54 13.60 17.53 -7.62
C LYS A 54 13.38 16.48 -8.71
N TRP A 55 12.91 15.31 -8.32
CA TRP A 55 12.66 14.22 -9.26
C TRP A 55 11.50 14.50 -10.22
N ALA A 56 10.42 15.12 -9.72
CA ALA A 56 9.29 15.53 -10.55
C ALA A 56 9.74 16.54 -11.63
N LYS A 57 10.52 17.57 -11.27
CA LYS A 57 11.07 18.56 -12.21
C LYS A 57 11.99 17.95 -13.24
N LYS A 58 12.77 16.92 -12.89
CA LYS A 58 13.62 16.19 -13.86
C LYS A 58 12.82 15.65 -15.05
N TYR A 59 11.55 15.30 -14.81
CA TYR A 59 10.65 14.75 -15.83
C TYR A 59 9.59 15.74 -16.33
N GLY A 60 9.66 17.01 -15.94
CA GLY A 60 8.73 18.06 -16.38
C GLY A 60 7.31 17.88 -15.84
N ILE A 61 7.16 17.29 -14.64
CA ILE A 61 5.90 17.07 -13.93
C ILE A 61 5.95 17.66 -12.53
N GLU A 62 4.81 17.67 -11.85
CA GLU A 62 4.66 18.02 -10.45
C GLU A 62 4.07 16.82 -9.69
N ILE A 63 4.59 16.56 -8.49
CA ILE A 63 4.08 15.53 -7.59
C ILE A 63 3.92 16.16 -6.21
N LYS A 64 2.75 15.97 -5.62
CA LYS A 64 2.47 16.31 -4.23
C LYS A 64 2.26 15.02 -3.44
N VAL A 65 2.99 14.88 -2.34
CA VAL A 65 2.85 13.78 -1.40
C VAL A 65 2.16 14.29 -0.14
N THR A 66 1.01 13.72 0.20
CA THR A 66 0.14 14.20 1.29
C THR A 66 -0.05 13.11 2.33
N GLN A 67 0.24 13.43 3.59
CA GLN A 67 -0.10 12.57 4.72
C GLN A 67 -1.60 12.65 5.01
N LEU A 68 -2.21 11.50 5.27
CA LEU A 68 -3.55 11.37 5.83
C LEU A 68 -3.45 10.68 7.21
N ASN A 69 -4.44 10.91 8.07
CA ASN A 69 -4.38 10.41 9.44
C ASN A 69 -5.03 9.04 9.63
N ASP A 70 -5.90 8.64 8.71
CA ASP A 70 -6.61 7.36 8.76
C ASP A 70 -6.18 6.49 7.58
N TYR A 71 -5.73 5.28 7.88
CA TYR A 71 -5.15 4.35 6.91
C TYR A 71 -6.18 3.87 5.88
N VAL A 72 -7.33 3.37 6.34
CA VAL A 72 -8.36 2.84 5.43
C VAL A 72 -8.99 3.95 4.60
N GLU A 73 -9.22 5.12 5.20
CA GLU A 73 -9.73 6.29 4.49
C GLU A 73 -8.76 6.75 3.39
N SER A 74 -7.44 6.68 3.63
CA SER A 74 -6.44 7.02 2.59
C SER A 74 -6.57 6.14 1.36
N ILE A 75 -6.77 4.83 1.55
CA ILE A 75 -6.96 3.86 0.47
C ILE A 75 -8.32 4.07 -0.22
N ASN A 76 -9.37 4.40 0.53
CA ASN A 76 -10.69 4.72 -0.01
C ASN A 76 -10.63 5.96 -0.91
N GLN A 77 -9.89 7.00 -0.51
CA GLN A 77 -9.69 8.20 -1.34
C GLN A 77 -8.90 7.90 -2.61
N TYR A 78 -7.88 7.05 -2.54
CA TYR A 78 -7.19 6.54 -3.73
C TYR A 78 -8.15 5.75 -4.63
N THR A 79 -8.93 4.85 -4.06
CA THR A 79 -9.92 4.03 -4.80
C THR A 79 -10.97 4.89 -5.48
N ALA A 80 -11.37 6.00 -4.85
CA ALA A 80 -12.29 7.00 -5.42
C ALA A 80 -11.63 7.93 -6.47
N GLY A 81 -10.33 7.76 -6.76
CA GLY A 81 -9.59 8.52 -7.77
C GLY A 81 -9.18 9.94 -7.32
N LYS A 82 -9.17 10.24 -6.01
CA LYS A 82 -8.68 11.53 -5.50
C LYS A 82 -7.15 11.59 -5.49
N PHE A 83 -6.48 10.44 -5.47
CA PHE A 83 -5.04 10.31 -5.53
C PHE A 83 -4.64 9.38 -6.68
N ASP A 84 -3.49 9.66 -7.31
CA ASP A 84 -2.89 8.86 -8.37
C ASP A 84 -2.12 7.66 -7.82
N GLY A 85 -1.72 7.73 -6.57
CA GLY A 85 -1.06 6.66 -5.83
C GLY A 85 -1.25 6.83 -4.32
N CYS A 86 -1.07 5.74 -3.58
CA CYS A 86 -1.10 5.73 -2.11
C CYS A 86 -0.26 4.59 -1.56
N THR A 87 0.27 4.77 -0.35
CA THR A 87 0.90 3.65 0.36
C THR A 87 -0.17 2.74 0.96
N MET A 88 0.03 1.44 0.83
CA MET A 88 -0.82 0.43 1.42
C MET A 88 -0.13 -0.94 1.47
N THR A 89 -0.64 -1.85 2.28
CA THR A 89 -0.12 -3.21 2.30
C THR A 89 -0.61 -4.02 1.10
N ASN A 90 0.06 -5.13 0.84
CA ASN A 90 -0.32 -6.06 -0.24
C ASN A 90 -1.74 -6.63 -0.08
N MET A 91 -2.17 -6.86 1.16
CA MET A 91 -3.53 -7.33 1.45
C MET A 91 -4.55 -6.25 1.11
N ASP A 92 -4.34 -5.03 1.62
CA ASP A 92 -5.30 -3.94 1.45
C ASP A 92 -5.36 -3.46 -0.01
N ALA A 93 -4.24 -3.55 -0.75
CA ALA A 93 -4.23 -3.34 -2.21
C ALA A 93 -5.12 -4.32 -2.98
N LEU A 94 -5.24 -5.56 -2.47
CA LEU A 94 -6.12 -6.57 -3.06
C LEU A 94 -7.58 -6.37 -2.64
N THR A 95 -7.83 -6.05 -1.36
CA THR A 95 -9.18 -6.09 -0.77
C THR A 95 -9.95 -4.79 -0.90
N ILE A 96 -9.28 -3.66 -1.13
CA ILE A 96 -9.95 -2.36 -1.25
C ILE A 96 -9.96 -1.91 -2.72
N PRO A 97 -8.86 -1.40 -3.32
CA PRO A 97 -8.94 -0.91 -4.70
C PRO A 97 -9.18 -2.03 -5.70
N ALA A 98 -8.47 -3.17 -5.61
CA ALA A 98 -8.64 -4.23 -6.60
C ALA A 98 -10.00 -4.91 -6.51
N ALA A 99 -10.53 -5.20 -5.32
CA ALA A 99 -11.89 -5.70 -5.12
C ALA A 99 -12.94 -4.67 -5.53
N GLY A 100 -12.68 -3.38 -5.32
CA GLY A 100 -13.48 -2.25 -5.81
C GLY A 100 -13.40 -2.01 -7.32
N GLY A 101 -12.63 -2.83 -8.06
CA GLY A 101 -12.54 -2.76 -9.53
C GLY A 101 -11.46 -1.80 -10.06
N VAL A 102 -10.70 -1.13 -9.19
CA VAL A 102 -9.61 -0.22 -9.60
C VAL A 102 -8.38 -1.04 -9.95
N ASP A 103 -7.93 -0.93 -11.20
CA ASP A 103 -6.69 -1.57 -11.68
C ASP A 103 -5.48 -0.80 -11.14
N SER A 104 -4.73 -1.44 -10.26
CA SER A 104 -3.65 -0.85 -9.47
C SER A 104 -2.32 -1.57 -9.71
N THR A 105 -1.22 -0.81 -9.68
CA THR A 105 0.14 -1.32 -9.81
C THR A 105 0.94 -1.03 -8.54
N ALA A 106 1.44 -2.08 -7.89
CA ALA A 106 2.50 -1.97 -6.88
C ALA A 106 3.79 -1.56 -7.60
N LEU A 107 4.07 -0.25 -7.57
CA LEU A 107 5.20 0.39 -8.25
C LEU A 107 6.50 0.17 -7.47
N ILE A 108 6.41 0.21 -6.14
CA ILE A 108 7.53 0.03 -5.22
C ILE A 108 7.11 -0.96 -4.15
N VAL A 109 7.95 -1.96 -3.90
CA VAL A 109 7.92 -2.78 -2.70
C VAL A 109 8.97 -2.19 -1.76
N GLY A 110 8.52 -1.47 -0.73
CA GLY A 110 9.40 -0.70 0.16
C GLY A 110 10.09 -1.57 1.20
N ASP A 111 9.33 -2.47 1.79
CA ASP A 111 9.75 -3.35 2.87
C ASP A 111 8.75 -4.48 3.12
N TYR A 112 9.04 -5.29 4.10
CA TYR A 112 8.06 -6.14 4.76
C TYR A 112 8.16 -6.02 6.28
N SER A 113 7.02 -6.16 6.95
CA SER A 113 6.95 -6.15 8.40
C SER A 113 7.60 -7.39 9.00
N SER A 114 8.49 -7.19 9.98
CA SER A 114 9.23 -8.26 10.68
C SER A 114 9.33 -7.95 12.19
N GLY A 115 8.16 -7.84 12.84
CA GLY A 115 7.98 -7.40 14.21
C GLY A 115 7.43 -5.97 14.33
N ASN A 116 7.15 -5.30 13.20
CA ASN A 116 6.58 -3.96 13.16
C ASN A 116 5.08 -3.94 13.46
N ASP A 117 4.37 -5.02 13.09
CA ASP A 117 2.99 -5.26 13.45
C ASP A 117 2.92 -6.25 14.61
N GLY A 118 2.05 -6.01 15.59
CA GLY A 118 1.98 -6.85 16.78
C GLY A 118 0.64 -6.87 17.49
N ILE A 119 0.40 -7.94 18.22
CA ILE A 119 -0.76 -8.15 19.08
C ILE A 119 -0.31 -7.98 20.53
N VAL A 120 -0.90 -7.02 21.24
CA VAL A 120 -0.56 -6.69 22.61
C VAL A 120 -1.76 -6.92 23.52
N LEU A 121 -1.52 -7.57 24.68
CA LEU A 121 -2.48 -7.75 25.74
C LEU A 121 -2.06 -6.99 27.01
N LYS A 122 -3.01 -6.46 27.74
CA LYS A 122 -2.81 -6.04 29.12
C LYS A 122 -2.65 -7.26 30.02
N GLY A 123 -1.68 -7.22 30.91
CA GLY A 123 -1.28 -8.30 31.80
C GLY A 123 0.11 -8.84 31.43
N ALA A 124 0.95 -9.03 32.44
CA ALA A 124 2.28 -9.63 32.27
C ALA A 124 2.17 -11.14 32.01
N GLY A 125 3.08 -11.69 31.22
CA GLY A 125 3.18 -13.13 30.96
C GLY A 125 2.03 -13.72 30.12
N LYS A 126 1.28 -12.89 29.41
CA LYS A 126 0.20 -13.32 28.52
C LYS A 126 0.74 -13.97 27.25
N THR A 127 -0.11 -14.79 26.64
CA THR A 127 0.13 -15.52 25.40
C THR A 127 -1.03 -15.31 24.43
N VAL A 128 -0.93 -15.77 23.19
CA VAL A 128 -2.03 -15.73 22.20
C VAL A 128 -3.29 -16.44 22.73
N LYS A 129 -3.14 -17.50 23.55
CA LYS A 129 -4.29 -18.23 24.12
C LYS A 129 -5.15 -17.40 25.06
N ASP A 130 -4.55 -16.38 25.68
CA ASP A 130 -5.25 -15.45 26.58
C ASP A 130 -6.16 -14.45 25.82
N LEU A 131 -6.12 -14.43 24.48
CA LEU A 131 -7.08 -13.67 23.67
C LEU A 131 -8.49 -14.23 23.72
N LYS A 132 -8.64 -15.53 24.04
CA LYS A 132 -9.95 -16.19 24.01
C LYS A 132 -10.97 -15.47 24.88
N GLY A 133 -12.10 -15.12 24.28
CA GLY A 133 -13.22 -14.42 24.93
C GLY A 133 -13.02 -12.91 25.08
N LEU A 134 -11.93 -12.33 24.57
CA LEU A 134 -11.68 -10.91 24.68
C LEU A 134 -12.22 -10.13 23.46
N ASP A 135 -12.53 -8.87 23.72
CA ASP A 135 -12.62 -7.83 22.70
C ASP A 135 -11.20 -7.46 22.27
N VAL A 136 -10.92 -7.45 20.97
CA VAL A 136 -9.63 -7.11 20.37
C VAL A 136 -9.81 -5.89 19.48
N ASN A 137 -9.20 -4.77 19.87
CA ASN A 137 -9.26 -3.52 19.13
C ASN A 137 -8.21 -3.51 18.02
N LEU A 138 -8.62 -3.18 16.80
CA LEU A 138 -7.76 -3.12 15.62
C LEU A 138 -8.46 -2.40 14.47
N VAL A 139 -7.71 -2.03 13.44
CA VAL A 139 -8.30 -1.58 12.17
C VAL A 139 -8.92 -2.80 11.48
N GLU A 140 -10.24 -2.90 11.54
CA GLU A 140 -10.97 -4.07 11.06
C GLU A 140 -10.84 -4.21 9.53
N LEU A 141 -10.77 -5.46 9.05
CA LEU A 141 -10.63 -5.84 7.64
C LEU A 141 -9.34 -5.35 6.96
N SER A 142 -8.38 -4.86 7.74
CA SER A 142 -7.04 -4.45 7.28
C SER A 142 -5.98 -5.52 7.58
N VAL A 143 -4.72 -5.17 7.31
CA VAL A 143 -3.52 -5.94 7.67
C VAL A 143 -3.49 -6.33 9.15
N SER A 144 -3.99 -5.49 10.06
CA SER A 144 -4.09 -5.83 11.50
C SER A 144 -5.04 -6.99 11.76
N HIS A 145 -6.13 -7.07 11.00
CA HIS A 145 -7.05 -8.22 11.07
C HIS A 145 -6.39 -9.50 10.53
N TYR A 146 -5.61 -9.39 9.45
CA TYR A 146 -4.80 -10.50 8.95
C TYR A 146 -3.81 -11.01 10.00
N LEU A 147 -3.08 -10.11 10.66
CA LEU A 147 -2.13 -10.47 11.72
C LEU A 147 -2.84 -11.16 12.89
N LEU A 148 -4.02 -10.66 13.31
CA LEU A 148 -4.82 -11.30 14.35
C LEU A 148 -5.17 -12.75 13.97
N ALA A 149 -5.70 -12.97 12.77
CA ALA A 149 -6.06 -14.30 12.31
C ALA A 149 -4.86 -15.26 12.27
N ARG A 150 -3.70 -14.78 11.82
CA ARG A 150 -2.44 -15.55 11.81
C ARG A 150 -1.97 -15.88 13.25
N GLY A 151 -2.08 -14.90 14.16
CA GLY A 151 -1.78 -15.11 15.58
C GLY A 151 -2.70 -16.16 16.21
N LEU A 152 -4.01 -16.03 16.04
CA LEU A 152 -4.99 -16.99 16.56
C LEU A 152 -4.75 -18.40 16.01
N GLN A 153 -4.51 -18.53 14.70
CA GLN A 153 -4.21 -19.80 14.05
C GLN A 153 -2.97 -20.48 14.67
N SER A 154 -1.94 -19.70 15.02
CA SER A 154 -0.72 -20.23 15.64
C SER A 154 -0.95 -20.91 17.00
N ALA A 155 -2.04 -20.53 17.68
CA ALA A 155 -2.43 -21.06 18.99
C ALA A 155 -3.60 -22.08 18.92
N GLY A 156 -4.04 -22.44 17.71
CA GLY A 156 -5.21 -23.34 17.51
C GLY A 156 -6.55 -22.63 17.81
N LEU A 157 -6.57 -21.31 17.80
CA LEU A 157 -7.75 -20.49 17.93
C LEU A 157 -8.23 -19.97 16.57
N SER A 158 -9.43 -19.42 16.56
CA SER A 158 -10.04 -18.77 15.40
C SER A 158 -10.68 -17.45 15.82
N GLU A 159 -11.11 -16.65 14.86
CA GLU A 159 -11.82 -15.39 15.14
C GLU A 159 -13.18 -15.58 15.84
N LYS A 160 -13.73 -16.80 15.84
CA LYS A 160 -14.91 -17.13 16.66
C LYS A 160 -14.62 -17.14 18.15
N ASP A 161 -13.34 -17.21 18.52
CA ASP A 161 -12.89 -17.22 19.93
C ASP A 161 -12.65 -15.81 20.49
N VAL A 162 -12.77 -14.75 19.67
CA VAL A 162 -12.57 -13.35 20.05
C VAL A 162 -13.69 -12.49 19.48
N LYS A 163 -13.80 -11.24 19.94
CA LYS A 163 -14.64 -10.22 19.31
C LYS A 163 -13.76 -9.10 18.77
N VAL A 164 -13.78 -8.90 17.47
CA VAL A 164 -13.09 -7.77 16.84
C VAL A 164 -13.87 -6.48 17.11
N VAL A 165 -13.14 -5.42 17.48
CA VAL A 165 -13.68 -4.07 17.69
C VAL A 165 -12.93 -3.13 16.78
N ASN A 166 -13.63 -2.61 15.76
CA ASN A 166 -13.03 -1.67 14.84
C ASN A 166 -12.56 -0.39 15.53
N THR A 167 -11.28 -0.07 15.36
CA THR A 167 -10.65 1.09 15.97
C THR A 167 -9.62 1.61 14.99
N SER A 168 -9.69 2.89 14.63
CA SER A 168 -8.74 3.50 13.68
C SER A 168 -7.31 3.48 14.23
N ASP A 169 -6.33 3.50 13.34
CA ASP A 169 -4.93 3.63 13.70
C ASP A 169 -4.62 4.95 14.42
N ALA A 170 -5.38 6.00 14.12
CA ALA A 170 -5.27 7.29 14.83
C ALA A 170 -5.75 7.21 16.29
N ASP A 171 -6.70 6.32 16.60
CA ASP A 171 -7.32 6.24 17.93
C ASP A 171 -6.81 5.08 18.79
N ILE A 172 -6.10 4.10 18.20
CA ILE A 172 -5.77 2.82 18.86
C ILE A 172 -4.95 2.99 20.14
N VAL A 173 -4.04 3.95 20.20
CA VAL A 173 -3.21 4.22 21.37
C VAL A 173 -4.07 4.77 22.52
N ALA A 174 -4.91 5.77 22.22
CA ALA A 174 -5.82 6.36 23.20
C ALA A 174 -6.86 5.33 23.69
N ALA A 175 -7.40 4.51 22.80
CA ALA A 175 -8.31 3.43 23.15
C ALA A 175 -7.64 2.41 24.08
N PHE A 176 -6.43 1.97 23.78
CA PHE A 176 -5.68 1.02 24.60
C PHE A 176 -5.31 1.59 25.98
N ALA A 177 -5.13 2.91 26.11
CA ALA A 177 -4.86 3.53 27.42
C ALA A 177 -6.04 3.39 28.39
N THR A 178 -7.27 3.21 27.91
CA THR A 178 -8.47 3.03 28.76
C THR A 178 -8.48 1.67 29.47
N SER A 179 -9.19 1.54 30.60
CA SER A 179 -9.32 0.27 31.33
C SER A 179 -10.18 -0.77 30.60
N GLN A 180 -11.02 -0.36 29.66
CA GLN A 180 -11.96 -1.20 28.90
C GLN A 180 -11.23 -2.05 27.86
N VAL A 181 -10.27 -1.49 27.15
CA VAL A 181 -9.51 -2.20 26.11
C VAL A 181 -8.46 -3.09 26.77
N LYS A 182 -8.50 -4.39 26.48
CA LYS A 182 -7.60 -5.41 27.03
C LYS A 182 -6.58 -5.92 25.99
N ALA A 183 -6.95 -5.89 24.73
CA ALA A 183 -6.10 -6.35 23.62
C ALA A 183 -6.18 -5.38 22.45
N ALA A 184 -5.06 -5.19 21.78
CA ALA A 184 -4.98 -4.39 20.56
C ALA A 184 -4.02 -5.02 19.56
N VAL A 185 -4.29 -4.76 18.27
CA VAL A 185 -3.37 -5.03 17.16
C VAL A 185 -3.00 -3.71 16.53
N ALA A 186 -1.72 -3.45 16.38
CA ALA A 186 -1.23 -2.19 15.84
C ALA A 186 0.14 -2.38 15.17
N TRP A 187 0.56 -1.37 14.44
CA TRP A 187 1.91 -1.25 13.86
C TRP A 187 2.68 -0.07 14.47
N ASN A 188 3.98 0.05 14.17
CA ASN A 188 4.79 1.17 14.64
C ASN A 188 4.53 2.46 13.83
N PRO A 189 4.45 3.62 14.52
CA PRO A 189 4.90 3.87 15.90
C PRO A 189 3.90 3.45 17.01
N GLN A 190 2.60 3.31 16.71
CA GLN A 190 1.55 3.06 17.71
C GLN A 190 1.83 1.80 18.54
N LEU A 191 2.33 0.72 17.92
CA LEU A 191 2.70 -0.50 18.63
C LEU A 191 3.76 -0.25 19.70
N SER A 192 4.75 0.60 19.43
CA SER A 192 5.79 0.95 20.41
C SER A 192 5.22 1.68 21.61
N GLU A 193 4.28 2.60 21.39
CA GLU A 193 3.59 3.32 22.47
C GLU A 193 2.73 2.37 23.32
N ILE A 194 1.96 1.50 22.68
CA ILE A 194 1.14 0.50 23.37
C ILE A 194 2.00 -0.46 24.19
N LYS A 195 3.11 -0.92 23.66
CA LYS A 195 4.06 -1.82 24.34
C LYS A 195 4.78 -1.16 25.52
N ALA A 196 4.97 0.16 25.50
CA ALA A 196 5.58 0.90 26.61
C ALA A 196 4.68 1.01 27.84
N ALA A 197 3.37 0.74 27.70
CA ALA A 197 2.45 0.74 28.84
C ALA A 197 2.83 -0.36 29.84
N PRO A 198 2.88 -0.05 31.17
CA PRO A 198 3.25 -1.02 32.19
C PRO A 198 2.32 -2.26 32.20
N GLY A 199 2.91 -3.42 32.38
CA GLY A 199 2.15 -4.66 32.50
C GLY A 199 1.49 -5.15 31.20
N THR A 200 2.07 -4.83 30.06
CA THR A 200 1.65 -5.36 28.74
C THR A 200 2.48 -6.56 28.34
N SER A 201 1.94 -7.38 27.43
CA SER A 201 2.62 -8.49 26.77
C SER A 201 2.42 -8.40 25.27
N LEU A 202 3.51 -8.35 24.50
CA LEU A 202 3.48 -8.63 23.06
C LEU A 202 3.34 -10.14 22.89
N VAL A 203 2.19 -10.61 22.41
CA VAL A 203 1.89 -12.04 22.36
C VAL A 203 2.14 -12.68 21.00
N PHE A 204 2.10 -11.87 19.94
CA PHE A 204 2.41 -12.27 18.57
C PHE A 204 2.85 -11.04 17.76
N ASP A 205 3.74 -11.22 16.81
CA ASP A 205 4.14 -10.17 15.89
C ASP A 205 4.47 -10.73 14.49
N SER A 206 4.64 -9.84 13.53
CA SER A 206 4.86 -10.16 12.12
C SER A 206 6.18 -10.89 11.85
N SER A 207 7.13 -10.92 12.79
CA SER A 207 8.36 -11.73 12.66
C SER A 207 8.07 -13.24 12.61
N LYS A 208 6.88 -13.67 13.06
CA LYS A 208 6.41 -15.05 13.01
C LYS A 208 5.81 -15.44 11.64
N ILE A 209 5.57 -14.46 10.80
CA ILE A 209 5.03 -14.61 9.43
C ILE A 209 5.87 -13.80 8.43
N PRO A 210 7.19 -14.00 8.36
CA PRO A 210 8.09 -13.13 7.60
C PRO A 210 7.68 -13.06 6.13
N GLY A 211 7.67 -11.83 5.57
CA GLY A 211 7.34 -11.56 4.17
C GLY A 211 5.85 -11.65 3.81
N GLU A 212 4.95 -11.96 4.75
CA GLU A 212 3.51 -12.00 4.44
C GLU A 212 2.87 -10.60 4.38
N ILE A 213 3.38 -9.65 5.16
CA ILE A 213 2.94 -8.25 5.16
C ILE A 213 3.96 -7.43 4.40
N LEU A 214 3.60 -6.99 3.20
CA LEU A 214 4.43 -6.16 2.33
C LEU A 214 3.91 -4.74 2.32
N ASP A 215 4.80 -3.77 2.38
CA ASP A 215 4.49 -2.36 2.33
C ASP A 215 4.84 -1.77 0.96
N LEU A 216 3.83 -1.19 0.31
CA LEU A 216 3.85 -0.84 -1.09
C LEU A 216 3.60 0.66 -1.31
N MET A 217 4.19 1.21 -2.37
CA MET A 217 3.60 2.34 -3.07
C MET A 217 2.78 1.81 -4.25
N VAL A 218 1.48 2.00 -4.18
CA VAL A 218 0.53 1.56 -5.20
C VAL A 218 0.07 2.76 -6.01
N VAL A 219 -0.01 2.62 -7.33
CA VAL A 219 -0.46 3.67 -8.25
C VAL A 219 -1.52 3.14 -9.19
N ASN A 220 -2.37 4.01 -9.70
CA ASN A 220 -3.36 3.65 -10.72
C ASN A 220 -2.64 3.18 -11.99
N THR A 221 -2.97 1.98 -12.48
CA THR A 221 -2.28 1.35 -13.62
C THR A 221 -2.41 2.18 -14.90
N GLN A 222 -3.59 2.75 -15.17
CA GLN A 222 -3.78 3.56 -16.38
C GLN A 222 -3.01 4.88 -16.28
N THR A 223 -3.06 5.54 -15.11
CA THR A 223 -2.26 6.76 -14.87
C THR A 223 -0.77 6.50 -15.09
N LEU A 224 -0.24 5.39 -14.57
CA LEU A 224 1.17 5.01 -14.74
C LEU A 224 1.52 4.73 -16.20
N LYS A 225 0.65 4.02 -16.92
CA LYS A 225 0.83 3.67 -18.33
C LYS A 225 0.86 4.92 -19.21
N ASP A 226 -0.03 5.87 -18.96
CA ASP A 226 -0.13 7.10 -19.75
C ASP A 226 0.98 8.11 -19.39
N ASN A 227 1.55 7.98 -18.18
CA ASN A 227 2.55 8.90 -17.64
C ASN A 227 3.73 8.15 -17.01
N PRO A 228 4.62 7.51 -17.81
CA PRO A 228 5.78 6.77 -17.27
C PRO A 228 6.74 7.67 -16.45
N ALA A 229 6.75 8.96 -16.74
CA ALA A 229 7.51 9.97 -16.00
C ALA A 229 7.14 10.01 -14.51
N PHE A 230 5.85 9.80 -14.19
CA PHE A 230 5.34 9.72 -12.82
C PHE A 230 5.97 8.55 -12.05
N GLY A 231 5.97 7.34 -12.63
CA GLY A 231 6.61 6.17 -12.03
C GLY A 231 8.11 6.36 -11.83
N LYS A 232 8.82 6.94 -12.82
CA LYS A 232 10.25 7.22 -12.71
C LYS A 232 10.56 8.22 -11.59
N ALA A 233 9.77 9.29 -11.49
CA ALA A 233 9.99 10.32 -10.50
C ALA A 233 9.73 9.80 -9.07
N LEU A 234 8.64 9.06 -8.83
CA LEU A 234 8.35 8.46 -7.53
C LEU A 234 9.43 7.47 -7.11
N THR A 235 9.81 6.56 -8.01
CA THR A 235 10.82 5.54 -7.73
C THR A 235 12.18 6.17 -7.46
N GLY A 236 12.55 7.20 -8.24
CA GLY A 236 13.80 7.93 -8.03
C GLY A 236 13.83 8.67 -6.69
N ALA A 237 12.72 9.32 -6.31
CA ALA A 237 12.62 10.00 -5.02
C ALA A 237 12.72 9.02 -3.85
N TRP A 238 12.05 7.88 -3.93
CA TRP A 238 12.12 6.83 -2.91
C TRP A 238 13.55 6.34 -2.69
N TYR A 239 14.24 5.90 -3.76
CA TYR A 239 15.58 5.33 -3.61
C TYR A 239 16.66 6.36 -3.28
N GLU A 240 16.44 7.64 -3.53
CA GLU A 240 17.31 8.69 -3.00
C GLU A 240 17.20 8.78 -1.48
N VAL A 241 15.99 8.73 -0.92
CA VAL A 241 15.81 8.68 0.55
C VAL A 241 16.34 7.37 1.11
N MET A 242 16.11 6.24 0.45
CA MET A 242 16.67 4.94 0.88
C MET A 242 18.21 4.98 0.95
N ALA A 243 18.87 5.64 0.01
CA ALA A 243 20.32 5.82 0.05
C ALA A 243 20.76 6.65 1.25
N LEU A 244 20.03 7.73 1.60
CA LEU A 244 20.30 8.53 2.81
C LEU A 244 20.11 7.71 4.08
N MET A 245 19.05 6.91 4.17
CA MET A 245 18.81 6.04 5.33
C MET A 245 19.88 4.96 5.47
N LYS A 246 20.25 4.31 4.36
CA LYS A 246 21.33 3.32 4.33
C LYS A 246 22.67 3.92 4.79
N ALA A 247 22.94 5.17 4.40
CA ALA A 247 24.12 5.92 4.83
C ALA A 247 24.00 6.49 6.27
N LYS A 248 22.88 6.21 6.97
CA LYS A 248 22.58 6.75 8.32
C LYS A 248 22.67 8.27 8.37
N ASN A 249 22.14 8.96 7.37
CA ASN A 249 22.10 10.41 7.35
C ASN A 249 21.30 10.94 8.55
N ALA A 250 21.99 11.61 9.46
CA ALA A 250 21.40 12.04 10.74
C ALA A 250 20.23 13.04 10.54
N ALA A 251 20.33 13.95 9.55
CA ALA A 251 19.26 14.92 9.30
C ALA A 251 17.98 14.22 8.83
N ALA A 252 18.09 13.27 7.88
CA ALA A 252 16.96 12.51 7.38
C ALA A 252 16.32 11.66 8.47
N LEU A 253 17.12 10.89 9.22
CA LEU A 253 16.61 10.01 10.27
C LEU A 253 15.99 10.80 11.44
N THR A 254 16.60 11.94 11.85
CA THR A 254 16.03 12.80 12.91
C THR A 254 14.72 13.44 12.48
N HIS A 255 14.60 13.84 11.21
CA HIS A 255 13.34 14.36 10.69
C HIS A 255 12.22 13.30 10.76
N MET A 256 12.50 12.09 10.24
CA MET A 256 11.55 10.97 10.25
C MET A 256 11.18 10.55 11.68
N ALA A 257 12.14 10.50 12.60
CA ALA A 257 11.90 10.22 14.02
C ALA A 257 10.92 11.23 14.63
N LYS A 258 11.18 12.53 14.43
CA LYS A 258 10.31 13.60 14.94
C LYS A 258 8.89 13.51 14.33
N ALA A 259 8.79 13.27 13.03
CA ALA A 259 7.51 13.13 12.35
C ALA A 259 6.72 11.90 12.80
N SER A 260 7.39 10.82 13.22
CA SER A 260 6.77 9.64 13.83
C SER A 260 6.50 9.75 15.34
N GLY A 261 6.69 10.95 15.92
CA GLY A 261 6.39 11.20 17.34
C GLY A 261 7.41 10.62 18.32
N THR A 262 8.63 10.25 17.86
CA THR A 262 9.66 9.64 18.72
C THR A 262 11.02 10.33 18.55
N ASP A 263 12.01 9.91 19.33
CA ASP A 263 13.41 10.31 19.14
C ASP A 263 14.14 9.40 18.13
N LEU A 264 15.38 9.77 17.79
CA LEU A 264 16.17 8.98 16.83
C LEU A 264 16.40 7.53 17.29
N PRO A 265 16.80 7.24 18.55
CA PRO A 265 16.90 5.87 19.05
C PRO A 265 15.60 5.08 18.96
N GLY A 266 14.46 5.70 19.26
CA GLY A 266 13.13 5.09 19.15
C GLY A 266 12.78 4.73 17.71
N TYR A 267 13.01 5.64 16.77
CA TYR A 267 12.78 5.38 15.36
C TYR A 267 13.70 4.29 14.79
N GLU A 268 14.99 4.32 15.15
CA GLU A 268 15.93 3.26 14.78
C GLU A 268 15.53 1.89 15.36
N ALA A 269 14.93 1.85 16.55
CA ALA A 269 14.39 0.62 17.13
C ALA A 269 13.18 0.10 16.32
N GLN A 270 12.29 1.00 15.87
CA GLN A 270 11.17 0.65 14.98
C GLN A 270 11.67 0.12 13.63
N LEU A 271 12.66 0.77 13.02
CA LEU A 271 13.26 0.32 11.76
C LEU A 271 13.90 -1.08 11.85
N LYS A 272 14.37 -1.51 13.02
CA LYS A 272 14.88 -2.88 13.22
C LYS A 272 13.80 -3.95 13.09
N THR A 273 12.54 -3.57 13.21
CA THR A 273 11.39 -4.45 13.05
C THR A 273 10.74 -4.33 11.67
N THR A 274 11.38 -3.57 10.78
CA THR A 274 10.96 -3.33 9.41
C THR A 274 12.09 -3.79 8.49
N ALA A 275 11.83 -4.80 7.67
CA ALA A 275 12.82 -5.32 6.73
C ALA A 275 12.86 -4.46 5.46
N MET A 276 13.46 -3.26 5.59
CA MET A 276 13.55 -2.27 4.53
C MET A 276 14.38 -2.74 3.33
N TYR A 277 13.87 -2.58 2.13
CA TYR A 277 14.63 -2.73 0.89
C TYR A 277 15.37 -1.42 0.57
N TYR A 278 16.51 -1.20 1.23
CA TYR A 278 17.32 0.00 1.05
C TYR A 278 17.92 0.15 -0.35
N THR A 279 17.87 -0.88 -1.19
CA THR A 279 18.31 -0.79 -2.58
C THR A 279 17.23 -1.23 -3.54
N ALA A 280 17.16 -0.58 -4.68
CA ALA A 280 16.26 -0.94 -5.76
C ALA A 280 16.52 -2.37 -6.30
N ALA A 281 17.77 -2.82 -6.23
CA ALA A 281 18.15 -4.17 -6.63
C ALA A 281 17.52 -5.24 -5.71
N ASP A 282 17.55 -5.03 -4.38
CA ASP A 282 16.95 -5.98 -3.42
C ASP A 282 15.43 -6.03 -3.58
N ALA A 283 14.77 -4.86 -3.69
CA ALA A 283 13.33 -4.78 -3.92
C ALA A 283 12.92 -5.44 -5.24
N SER A 284 13.64 -5.17 -6.33
CA SER A 284 13.41 -5.81 -7.63
C SER A 284 13.61 -7.31 -7.58
N LYS A 285 14.66 -7.79 -6.90
CA LYS A 285 14.93 -9.22 -6.72
C LYS A 285 13.78 -9.91 -6.00
N PHE A 286 13.26 -9.30 -4.92
CA PHE A 286 12.09 -9.83 -4.22
C PHE A 286 10.85 -9.82 -5.12
N THR A 287 10.57 -8.71 -5.80
CA THR A 287 9.39 -8.55 -6.65
C THR A 287 9.37 -9.54 -7.82
N THR A 288 10.54 -9.97 -8.30
CA THR A 288 10.67 -10.98 -9.37
C THR A 288 10.82 -12.41 -8.84
N SER A 289 10.82 -12.61 -7.51
CA SER A 289 11.01 -13.92 -6.90
C SER A 289 9.79 -14.84 -7.08
N ALA A 290 10.02 -16.15 -6.93
CA ALA A 290 8.95 -17.13 -6.88
C ALA A 290 8.15 -17.08 -5.57
N GLU A 291 8.66 -16.39 -4.55
CA GLU A 291 8.06 -16.26 -3.23
C GLU A 291 6.83 -15.34 -3.26
N LEU A 292 6.93 -14.19 -3.93
CA LEU A 292 5.86 -13.20 -3.99
C LEU A 292 4.51 -13.76 -4.48
N PRO A 293 4.44 -14.54 -5.58
CA PRO A 293 3.18 -15.18 -5.96
C PRO A 293 2.63 -16.14 -4.91
N ALA A 294 3.48 -16.86 -4.18
CA ALA A 294 3.05 -17.78 -3.11
C ALA A 294 2.48 -17.00 -1.90
N ILE A 295 3.09 -15.86 -1.55
CA ILE A 295 2.58 -14.93 -0.53
C ILE A 295 1.18 -14.43 -0.94
N MET A 296 1.06 -13.88 -2.14
CA MET A 296 -0.22 -13.33 -2.61
C MET A 296 -1.31 -14.39 -2.73
N LYS A 297 -0.96 -15.66 -2.99
CA LYS A 297 -1.94 -16.75 -2.97
C LYS A 297 -2.53 -16.97 -1.57
N ARG A 298 -1.70 -16.94 -0.52
CA ARG A 298 -2.17 -17.03 0.88
C ARG A 298 -3.05 -15.84 1.25
N VAL A 299 -2.62 -14.64 0.88
CA VAL A 299 -3.40 -13.41 1.10
C VAL A 299 -4.75 -13.48 0.38
N SER A 300 -4.80 -13.90 -0.88
CA SER A 300 -6.06 -14.06 -1.62
C SER A 300 -7.00 -15.08 -0.97
N GLN A 301 -6.44 -16.19 -0.47
CA GLN A 301 -7.24 -17.22 0.23
C GLN A 301 -7.84 -16.65 1.51
N PHE A 302 -7.04 -16.00 2.35
CA PHE A 302 -7.53 -15.32 3.55
C PHE A 302 -8.61 -14.29 3.22
N SER A 303 -8.35 -13.43 2.26
CA SER A 303 -9.28 -12.37 1.84
C SER A 303 -10.63 -12.93 1.36
N PHE A 304 -10.60 -14.05 0.63
CA PHE A 304 -11.81 -14.74 0.23
C PHE A 304 -12.58 -15.33 1.42
N GLU A 305 -11.89 -16.01 2.34
CA GLU A 305 -12.49 -16.61 3.55
C GLU A 305 -13.15 -15.55 4.44
N LYS A 306 -12.69 -14.30 4.37
CA LYS A 306 -13.24 -13.14 5.08
C LYS A 306 -14.30 -12.36 4.29
N GLY A 307 -14.61 -12.77 3.07
CA GLY A 307 -15.56 -12.05 2.22
C GLY A 307 -15.05 -10.72 1.67
N LEU A 308 -13.72 -10.48 1.70
CA LEU A 308 -13.10 -9.19 1.33
C LEU A 308 -12.89 -9.02 -0.17
N LEU A 309 -13.18 -10.03 -0.98
CA LEU A 309 -13.05 -9.95 -2.44
C LEU A 309 -14.34 -9.49 -3.14
N GLY A 310 -15.31 -8.99 -2.36
CA GLY A 310 -16.62 -8.52 -2.83
C GLY A 310 -17.68 -9.62 -2.87
N ASP A 311 -18.94 -9.22 -2.77
CA ASP A 311 -20.12 -10.11 -2.66
C ASP A 311 -20.28 -11.10 -3.83
N GLY A 312 -19.70 -10.78 -5.01
CA GLY A 312 -19.73 -11.62 -6.19
C GLY A 312 -18.59 -12.65 -6.27
N ALA A 313 -17.63 -12.62 -5.36
CA ALA A 313 -16.48 -13.52 -5.37
C ALA A 313 -16.92 -14.95 -5.01
N LYS A 314 -16.63 -15.91 -5.92
CA LYS A 314 -16.96 -17.33 -5.71
C LYS A 314 -15.77 -18.17 -5.27
N SER A 315 -14.58 -17.60 -5.27
CA SER A 315 -13.33 -18.23 -4.85
C SER A 315 -12.25 -17.21 -4.59
N ALA A 316 -11.13 -17.64 -4.00
CA ALA A 316 -9.93 -16.82 -3.82
C ALA A 316 -9.33 -16.33 -5.15
N ASP A 317 -9.73 -16.94 -6.27
CA ASP A 317 -9.28 -16.59 -7.62
C ASP A 317 -10.18 -15.55 -8.32
N ALA A 318 -11.12 -14.91 -7.62
CA ALA A 318 -12.05 -13.95 -8.21
C ALA A 318 -11.32 -12.74 -8.85
N ILE A 319 -10.22 -12.31 -8.24
CA ILE A 319 -9.39 -11.20 -8.68
C ILE A 319 -8.05 -11.75 -9.17
N GLY A 320 -7.60 -11.26 -10.33
CA GLY A 320 -6.28 -11.57 -10.87
C GLY A 320 -5.19 -10.68 -10.26
N VAL A 321 -4.10 -11.30 -9.85
CA VAL A 321 -2.87 -10.62 -9.44
C VAL A 321 -1.76 -10.98 -10.41
N ALA A 322 -1.23 -9.99 -11.13
CA ALA A 322 -0.16 -10.18 -12.11
C ALA A 322 1.23 -9.89 -11.51
N PHE A 323 2.20 -10.64 -11.97
CA PHE A 323 3.60 -10.56 -11.53
C PHE A 323 4.54 -10.38 -12.72
N PRO A 324 5.78 -9.90 -12.49
CA PRO A 324 6.82 -9.89 -13.52
C PRO A 324 6.97 -11.26 -14.20
N GLY A 325 7.30 -11.25 -15.49
CA GLY A 325 7.41 -12.48 -16.28
C GLY A 325 6.07 -13.06 -16.77
N GLY A 326 4.95 -12.33 -16.59
CA GLY A 326 3.64 -12.70 -17.14
C GLY A 326 2.86 -13.72 -16.31
N LYS A 327 3.34 -14.09 -15.12
CA LYS A 327 2.61 -14.97 -14.20
C LYS A 327 1.39 -14.23 -13.63
N VAL A 328 0.26 -14.94 -13.51
CA VAL A 328 -0.98 -14.42 -12.89
C VAL A 328 -1.48 -15.45 -11.89
N ASN A 329 -1.77 -15.01 -10.67
CA ASN A 329 -2.61 -15.76 -9.73
C ASN A 329 -4.06 -15.32 -9.93
N GLY A 330 -5.00 -16.23 -9.76
CA GLY A 330 -6.42 -15.93 -9.88
C GLY A 330 -6.89 -15.68 -11.31
N ASN A 331 -7.91 -14.85 -11.47
CA ASN A 331 -8.60 -14.66 -12.74
C ASN A 331 -7.82 -13.76 -13.71
N ALA A 332 -7.16 -14.36 -14.69
CA ALA A 332 -6.40 -13.64 -15.71
C ALA A 332 -7.25 -12.67 -16.57
N LYS A 333 -8.59 -12.85 -16.60
CA LYS A 333 -9.51 -11.92 -17.28
C LYS A 333 -9.97 -10.76 -16.40
N ASN A 334 -9.65 -10.78 -15.10
CA ASN A 334 -10.00 -9.76 -14.13
C ASN A 334 -8.78 -9.36 -13.29
N VAL A 335 -7.65 -9.03 -13.94
CA VAL A 335 -6.46 -8.55 -13.26
C VAL A 335 -6.69 -7.13 -12.76
N LYS A 336 -6.59 -6.93 -11.45
CA LYS A 336 -6.79 -5.63 -10.77
C LYS A 336 -5.64 -5.22 -9.86
N LEU A 337 -4.71 -6.12 -9.61
CA LEU A 337 -3.47 -5.81 -8.90
C LEU A 337 -2.28 -6.33 -9.72
N ARG A 338 -1.25 -5.51 -9.86
CA ARG A 338 -0.02 -5.82 -10.58
C ARG A 338 1.19 -5.50 -9.73
N PHE A 339 2.17 -6.36 -9.72
CA PHE A 339 3.50 -6.05 -9.22
C PHE A 339 4.40 -5.76 -10.42
N ASP A 340 4.99 -4.57 -10.45
CA ASP A 340 5.87 -4.14 -11.54
C ASP A 340 7.29 -3.85 -11.01
N ALA A 341 8.26 -4.62 -11.49
CA ALA A 341 9.67 -4.44 -11.12
C ALA A 341 10.41 -3.46 -12.04
N THR A 342 9.80 -3.01 -13.13
CA THR A 342 10.47 -2.25 -14.21
C THR A 342 11.16 -0.99 -13.69
N TYR A 343 10.46 -0.19 -12.88
CA TYR A 343 11.02 1.07 -12.38
C TYR A 343 12.10 0.84 -11.32
N MET A 344 11.93 -0.18 -10.47
CA MET A 344 12.96 -0.59 -9.51
C MET A 344 14.22 -1.12 -10.23
N GLN A 345 14.06 -1.88 -11.33
CA GLN A 345 15.18 -2.31 -12.15
C GLN A 345 15.90 -1.13 -12.80
N GLN A 346 15.17 -0.18 -13.37
CA GLN A 346 15.75 1.05 -13.91
C GLN A 346 16.53 1.85 -12.87
N ALA A 347 15.98 1.94 -11.64
CA ALA A 347 16.69 2.58 -10.52
C ALA A 347 17.99 1.85 -10.16
N ALA A 348 17.95 0.51 -10.08
CA ALA A 348 19.12 -0.31 -9.79
C ALA A 348 20.23 -0.19 -10.85
N GLU A 349 19.83 0.05 -12.10
CA GLU A 349 20.73 0.22 -13.24
C GLU A 349 21.17 1.67 -13.47
N GLY A 350 20.72 2.63 -12.61
CA GLY A 350 21.01 4.06 -12.76
C GLY A 350 20.37 4.71 -13.99
N LYS A 351 19.25 4.18 -14.47
CA LYS A 351 18.54 4.63 -15.68
C LYS A 351 17.32 5.53 -15.41
N LEU A 352 17.11 5.98 -14.16
CA LEU A 352 16.09 6.96 -13.81
C LEU A 352 16.58 8.40 -13.96
#